data_879f1d719cb9a92fa9ebeb8d1e828336
#
_entry.id   879f1d719cb9a92fa9ebeb8d1e828336
#
_cell.length_a   1.000
_cell.length_b   1.000
_cell.length_c   1.000
_cell.angle_alpha   90.00
_cell.angle_beta   90.00
_cell.angle_gamma   90.00
#
_symmetry.space_group_name_H-M   'P 1'
#
loop_
_entity.id
_entity.type
_entity.pdbx_description
1 polymer ?
#
loop_
_entity_poly.entity_id
_entity_poly.type
_entity_poly.pdbx_seq_one_letter_code
_entity_poly.pdbx_strand_id
1 'polypeptide(L)'
;MSSSQTPAFEVLTPLRNRVGESPLWSVAEQALWWVDIEGRMLYRHDVAANTTAQWPTAQRIGCIALHAEGGVLAAMETGLLHLLPGEQGQLSARPVAVAHHARPDMRFNDGRCDRAGRFWVSSMVLDMSLAAPFGALYRFDAQGLSAPRVSELIVGNGLAFSPRGDRLYLSDSHPTVQRIWHFDLHDDGSLSNRREFVDMNQHPGRPDGAAVDADGCYWICGNDAGVLLRFTPEGRLDRTLALPISKPSMCAFGGAALDQLFVTSITPARPAAGFDASLDGAVLMLRPGVCGLPEVACAATRAHT
;
A
#
# COMPACT_ATOMS: atom_id res chain seq x y z
N MET A 1 -20.76 3.90 -20.84
CA MET A 1 -20.44 4.89 -19.81
C MET A 1 -20.69 4.21 -18.47
N SER A 2 -19.64 3.86 -17.75
CA SER A 2 -19.77 3.29 -16.40
C SER A 2 -20.27 4.41 -15.49
N SER A 3 -21.43 4.26 -14.84
CA SER A 3 -21.94 5.23 -13.89
C SER A 3 -21.02 5.22 -12.66
N SER A 4 -20.45 6.39 -12.33
CA SER A 4 -19.77 6.56 -11.05
C SER A 4 -20.80 6.41 -9.92
N GLN A 5 -20.58 5.45 -9.03
CA GLN A 5 -21.41 5.25 -7.86
C GLN A 5 -20.67 5.83 -6.64
N THR A 6 -21.40 6.58 -5.80
CA THR A 6 -20.88 6.95 -4.47
C THR A 6 -21.34 5.88 -3.48
N PRO A 7 -20.46 5.00 -3.01
CA PRO A 7 -20.85 3.97 -2.04
C PRO A 7 -21.12 4.60 -0.68
N ALA A 8 -21.96 3.94 0.13
CA ALA A 8 -22.01 4.26 1.55
C ALA A 8 -20.63 3.98 2.17
N PHE A 9 -20.17 4.88 3.03
CA PHE A 9 -18.88 4.74 3.72
C PHE A 9 -19.04 5.04 5.21
N GLU A 10 -18.11 4.55 5.98
CA GLU A 10 -17.95 4.85 7.41
C GLU A 10 -16.54 5.42 7.62
N VAL A 11 -16.41 6.36 8.56
CA VAL A 11 -15.09 6.84 9.02
C VAL A 11 -14.64 5.93 10.16
N LEU A 12 -13.55 5.22 9.96
CA LEU A 12 -13.10 4.18 10.88
C LEU A 12 -12.71 4.75 12.25
N THR A 13 -12.05 5.90 12.28
CA THR A 13 -11.55 6.55 13.49
C THR A 13 -11.62 8.07 13.35
N PRO A 14 -11.61 8.83 14.48
CA PRO A 14 -11.52 10.29 14.41
C PRO A 14 -10.13 10.81 14.01
N LEU A 15 -9.13 9.92 13.90
CA LEU A 15 -7.76 10.29 13.53
C LEU A 15 -7.69 10.83 12.10
N ARG A 16 -6.73 11.73 11.87
CA ARG A 16 -6.44 12.29 10.54
C ARG A 16 -4.96 12.17 10.26
N ASN A 17 -4.63 11.47 9.19
CA ASN A 17 -3.27 11.24 8.76
C ASN A 17 -2.78 12.41 7.90
N ARG A 18 -1.51 12.75 8.01
CA ARG A 18 -0.86 13.64 7.04
C ARG A 18 -0.68 12.92 5.71
N VAL A 19 -0.15 11.72 5.76
CA VAL A 19 -0.02 10.80 4.62
C VAL A 19 -0.35 9.39 5.12
N GLY A 20 -1.65 9.07 5.22
CA GLY A 20 -2.12 7.74 5.60
C GLY A 20 -1.83 6.75 4.48
N GLU A 21 -1.23 5.60 4.81
CA GLU A 21 -0.76 4.63 3.83
C GLU A 21 -0.72 3.20 4.37
N SER A 22 -0.50 2.27 3.45
CA SER A 22 -0.26 0.86 3.74
C SER A 22 -1.29 0.23 4.69
N PRO A 23 -2.61 0.37 4.42
CA PRO A 23 -3.61 -0.35 5.18
C PRO A 23 -3.42 -1.86 4.99
N LEU A 24 -3.52 -2.61 6.08
CA LEU A 24 -3.21 -4.03 6.12
C LEU A 24 -4.11 -4.73 7.12
N TRP A 25 -4.91 -5.69 6.68
CA TRP A 25 -5.83 -6.42 7.53
C TRP A 25 -5.19 -7.69 8.09
N SER A 26 -5.13 -7.81 9.41
CA SER A 26 -4.76 -9.04 10.09
C SER A 26 -6.01 -9.89 10.37
N VAL A 27 -6.16 -11.00 9.66
CA VAL A 27 -7.25 -11.96 9.90
C VAL A 27 -7.12 -12.60 11.29
N ALA A 28 -5.89 -12.89 11.72
CA ALA A 28 -5.65 -13.49 13.03
C ALA A 28 -6.01 -12.56 14.20
N GLU A 29 -5.77 -11.26 14.04
CA GLU A 29 -6.03 -10.26 15.07
C GLU A 29 -7.39 -9.56 14.92
N GLN A 30 -8.11 -9.77 13.80
CA GLN A 30 -9.30 -9.02 13.40
C GLN A 30 -9.09 -7.50 13.52
N ALA A 31 -7.95 -7.02 13.05
CA ALA A 31 -7.50 -5.65 13.21
C ALA A 31 -6.93 -5.07 11.91
N LEU A 32 -7.14 -3.78 11.71
CA LEU A 32 -6.52 -3.01 10.63
C LEU A 32 -5.25 -2.35 11.13
N TRP A 33 -4.15 -2.57 10.43
CA TRP A 33 -2.90 -1.83 10.57
C TRP A 33 -2.79 -0.79 9.47
N TRP A 34 -2.18 0.36 9.76
CA TRP A 34 -1.77 1.35 8.74
C TRP A 34 -0.68 2.26 9.29
N VAL A 35 -0.14 3.10 8.43
CA VAL A 35 0.87 4.08 8.80
C VAL A 35 0.44 5.51 8.45
N ASP A 36 1.00 6.49 9.13
CA ASP A 36 1.09 7.87 8.66
C ASP A 36 2.55 8.17 8.37
N ILE A 37 2.91 8.20 7.10
CA ILE A 37 4.30 8.37 6.65
C ILE A 37 4.90 9.67 7.22
N GLU A 38 4.24 10.80 6.98
CA GLU A 38 4.73 12.11 7.41
C GLU A 38 4.46 12.40 8.90
N GLY A 39 3.45 11.74 9.48
CA GLY A 39 3.21 11.73 10.92
C GLY A 39 4.19 10.85 11.69
N ARG A 40 4.91 9.96 11.00
CA ARG A 40 5.82 8.96 11.60
C ARG A 40 5.12 8.11 12.65
N MET A 41 3.96 7.56 12.28
CA MET A 41 3.12 6.79 13.19
C MET A 41 2.78 5.43 12.58
N LEU A 42 2.80 4.41 13.42
CA LEU A 42 2.18 3.12 13.17
C LEU A 42 0.87 3.05 13.96
N TYR A 43 -0.19 2.56 13.33
CA TYR A 43 -1.52 2.43 13.93
C TYR A 43 -2.01 0.99 13.83
N ARG A 44 -2.83 0.60 14.82
CA ARG A 44 -3.61 -0.64 14.81
C ARG A 44 -5.00 -0.36 15.38
N HIS A 45 -6.03 -0.65 14.61
CA HIS A 45 -7.42 -0.54 15.03
C HIS A 45 -8.02 -1.92 15.23
N ASP A 46 -8.46 -2.19 16.45
CA ASP A 46 -9.23 -3.36 16.81
C ASP A 46 -10.71 -3.08 16.53
N VAL A 47 -11.27 -3.81 15.57
CA VAL A 47 -12.66 -3.56 15.12
C VAL A 47 -13.67 -3.98 16.17
N ALA A 48 -13.40 -5.08 16.90
CA ALA A 48 -14.34 -5.58 17.92
C ALA A 48 -14.40 -4.66 19.14
N ALA A 49 -13.24 -4.16 19.57
CA ALA A 49 -13.13 -3.23 20.70
C ALA A 49 -13.40 -1.77 20.28
N ASN A 50 -13.42 -1.46 19.00
CA ASN A 50 -13.48 -0.11 18.44
C ASN A 50 -12.40 0.82 19.04
N THR A 51 -11.17 0.33 19.17
CA THR A 51 -10.06 1.06 19.77
C THR A 51 -8.88 1.13 18.82
N THR A 52 -8.17 2.27 18.84
CA THR A 52 -6.98 2.48 18.03
C THR A 52 -5.77 2.66 18.92
N ALA A 53 -4.81 1.77 18.79
CA ALA A 53 -3.47 1.92 19.35
C ALA A 53 -2.55 2.63 18.34
N GLN A 54 -1.55 3.36 18.85
CA GLN A 54 -0.63 4.12 18.03
C GLN A 54 0.78 4.13 18.61
N TRP A 55 1.78 4.10 17.74
CA TRP A 55 3.19 4.09 18.13
C TRP A 55 3.99 5.07 17.26
N PRO A 56 4.66 6.05 17.86
CA PRO A 56 5.56 6.93 17.13
C PRO A 56 6.82 6.16 16.68
N THR A 57 7.33 6.54 15.52
CA THR A 57 8.55 5.94 14.96
C THR A 57 9.60 7.01 14.69
N ALA A 58 10.89 6.61 14.77
CA ALA A 58 12.00 7.53 14.57
C ALA A 58 12.13 8.01 13.12
N GLN A 59 11.70 7.17 12.17
CA GLN A 59 11.77 7.42 10.72
C GLN A 59 10.38 7.28 10.09
N ARG A 60 10.23 7.78 8.87
CA ARG A 60 9.05 7.50 8.05
C ARG A 60 8.96 6.01 7.75
N ILE A 61 7.76 5.46 7.84
CA ILE A 61 7.43 4.12 7.34
C ILE A 61 6.74 4.30 6.01
N GLY A 62 7.33 3.83 4.92
CA GLY A 62 6.70 3.85 3.59
C GLY A 62 5.55 2.85 3.48
N CYS A 63 5.79 1.62 3.90
CA CYS A 63 4.80 0.55 3.92
C CYS A 63 5.12 -0.52 4.97
N ILE A 64 4.14 -1.39 5.22
CA ILE A 64 4.24 -2.49 6.18
C ILE A 64 3.75 -3.82 5.58
N ALA A 65 4.20 -4.92 6.15
CA ALA A 65 3.64 -6.24 5.97
C ALA A 65 3.42 -6.91 7.33
N LEU A 66 2.46 -7.82 7.46
CA LEU A 66 2.35 -8.67 8.64
C LEU A 66 3.63 -9.51 8.77
N HIS A 67 4.09 -9.72 10.00
CA HIS A 67 5.24 -10.59 10.25
C HIS A 67 4.80 -11.90 10.91
N ALA A 68 5.40 -13.02 10.50
CA ALA A 68 5.00 -14.33 11.00
C ALA A 68 5.24 -14.51 12.52
N GLU A 69 6.20 -13.79 13.09
CA GLU A 69 6.47 -13.76 14.54
C GLU A 69 5.61 -12.72 15.29
N GLY A 70 4.58 -12.17 14.66
CA GLY A 70 3.75 -11.08 15.20
C GLY A 70 4.29 -9.69 14.87
N GLY A 71 3.44 -8.67 15.06
CA GLY A 71 3.74 -7.30 14.65
C GLY A 71 3.87 -7.14 13.14
N VAL A 72 4.70 -6.18 12.71
CA VAL A 72 4.85 -5.85 11.29
C VAL A 72 6.31 -5.72 10.87
N LEU A 73 6.61 -6.11 9.64
CA LEU A 73 7.81 -5.72 8.94
C LEU A 73 7.57 -4.34 8.31
N ALA A 74 8.37 -3.35 8.70
CA ALA A 74 8.23 -1.97 8.24
C ALA A 74 9.38 -1.59 7.30
N ALA A 75 9.03 -1.04 6.15
CA ALA A 75 9.99 -0.48 5.19
C ALA A 75 10.16 1.01 5.49
N MET A 76 11.34 1.37 5.98
CA MET A 76 11.66 2.70 6.46
C MET A 76 12.70 3.40 5.57
N GLU A 77 13.19 4.57 5.98
CA GLU A 77 14.18 5.33 5.19
C GLU A 77 15.51 4.59 5.07
N THR A 78 15.95 3.90 6.13
CA THR A 78 17.29 3.27 6.19
C THR A 78 17.27 1.76 5.96
N GLY A 79 16.09 1.14 5.88
CA GLY A 79 16.01 -0.31 5.72
C GLY A 79 14.68 -0.90 6.15
N LEU A 80 14.71 -2.22 6.33
CA LEU A 80 13.57 -2.97 6.84
C LEU A 80 13.78 -3.24 8.35
N LEU A 81 12.74 -2.98 9.13
CA LEU A 81 12.72 -3.22 10.57
C LEU A 81 11.51 -4.08 10.94
N HIS A 82 11.73 -5.07 11.81
CA HIS A 82 10.63 -5.77 12.47
C HIS A 82 10.18 -4.94 13.68
N LEU A 83 8.95 -4.45 13.64
CA LEU A 83 8.33 -3.66 14.69
C LEU A 83 7.36 -4.55 15.49
N LEU A 84 7.61 -4.65 16.79
CA LEU A 84 6.80 -5.39 17.74
C LEU A 84 6.19 -4.41 18.75
N PRO A 85 4.89 -4.09 18.60
CA PRO A 85 4.16 -3.33 19.60
C PRO A 85 4.09 -4.08 20.92
N GLY A 86 4.46 -3.39 21.99
CA GLY A 86 4.36 -3.85 23.37
C GLY A 86 3.26 -3.12 24.12
N GLU A 87 3.15 -3.42 25.42
CA GLU A 87 2.22 -2.76 26.32
C GLU A 87 2.57 -1.28 26.52
N GLN A 88 1.58 -0.47 26.91
CA GLN A 88 1.73 0.94 27.27
C GLN A 88 2.39 1.83 26.19
N GLY A 89 2.17 1.52 24.90
CA GLY A 89 2.70 2.29 23.78
C GLY A 89 4.19 2.05 23.50
N GLN A 90 4.80 1.02 24.08
CA GLN A 90 6.16 0.62 23.74
C GLN A 90 6.19 0.03 22.32
N LEU A 91 7.28 0.29 21.59
CA LEU A 91 7.52 -0.28 20.27
C LEU A 91 8.98 -0.78 20.22
N SER A 92 9.13 -2.10 20.17
CA SER A 92 10.43 -2.71 19.89
C SER A 92 10.70 -2.66 18.40
N ALA A 93 11.91 -2.28 17.99
CA ALA A 93 12.32 -2.20 16.60
C ALA A 93 13.63 -2.96 16.39
N ARG A 94 13.61 -4.02 15.61
CA ARG A 94 14.76 -4.84 15.28
C ARG A 94 15.12 -4.65 13.80
N PRO A 95 16.32 -4.16 13.45
CA PRO A 95 16.77 -4.12 12.06
C PRO A 95 16.79 -5.53 11.44
N VAL A 96 16.32 -5.64 10.21
CA VAL A 96 16.24 -6.90 9.45
C VAL A 96 17.08 -6.83 8.19
N ALA A 97 17.04 -5.68 7.47
CA ALA A 97 17.87 -5.45 6.30
C ALA A 97 18.20 -3.95 6.17
N VAL A 98 19.37 -3.65 5.67
CA VAL A 98 19.78 -2.27 5.35
C VAL A 98 19.36 -1.93 3.93
N ALA A 99 18.83 -0.72 3.72
CA ALA A 99 18.55 -0.20 2.39
C ALA A 99 19.86 0.25 1.72
N HIS A 100 20.02 -0.16 0.46
CA HIS A 100 21.10 0.33 -0.40
C HIS A 100 20.50 1.20 -1.51
N HIS A 101 19.94 2.35 -1.10
CA HIS A 101 19.39 3.32 -2.04
C HIS A 101 20.46 3.90 -2.96
N ALA A 102 20.08 4.24 -4.18
CA ALA A 102 21.00 4.85 -5.16
C ALA A 102 21.46 6.27 -4.73
N ARG A 103 20.73 6.91 -3.80
CA ARG A 103 20.99 8.26 -3.27
C ARG A 103 20.59 8.33 -1.79
N PRO A 104 21.20 9.24 -1.01
CA PRO A 104 20.88 9.38 0.41
C PRO A 104 19.49 10.00 0.70
N ASP A 105 18.91 10.75 -0.25
CA ASP A 105 17.62 11.40 -0.16
C ASP A 105 16.47 10.52 -0.71
N MET A 106 16.51 9.24 -0.40
CA MET A 106 15.50 8.26 -0.79
C MET A 106 14.87 7.57 0.41
N ARG A 107 13.72 6.98 0.18
CA ARG A 107 13.02 6.10 1.11
C ARG A 107 12.34 4.94 0.38
N PHE A 108 11.95 3.93 1.13
CA PHE A 108 10.93 3.01 0.65
C PHE A 108 9.57 3.70 0.56
N ASN A 109 8.71 3.20 -0.33
CA ASN A 109 7.37 3.73 -0.58
C ASN A 109 6.33 2.62 -0.42
N ASP A 110 5.72 2.15 -1.50
CA ASP A 110 4.70 1.11 -1.47
C ASP A 110 5.32 -0.29 -1.41
N GLY A 111 4.62 -1.23 -0.76
CA GLY A 111 5.07 -2.61 -0.66
C GLY A 111 3.98 -3.55 -0.16
N ARG A 112 4.11 -4.83 -0.52
CA ARG A 112 3.19 -5.90 -0.13
C ARG A 112 3.87 -7.27 -0.17
N CYS A 113 3.39 -8.24 0.62
CA CYS A 113 3.80 -9.63 0.47
C CYS A 113 3.11 -10.28 -0.73
N ASP A 114 3.87 -11.10 -1.45
CA ASP A 114 3.30 -12.02 -2.44
C ASP A 114 2.70 -13.27 -1.76
N ARG A 115 2.10 -14.14 -2.55
CA ARG A 115 1.44 -15.36 -2.04
C ARG A 115 2.42 -16.40 -1.47
N ALA A 116 3.71 -16.25 -1.70
CA ALA A 116 4.78 -17.06 -1.11
C ALA A 116 5.38 -16.44 0.18
N GLY A 117 4.86 -15.29 0.65
CA GLY A 117 5.36 -14.61 1.85
C GLY A 117 6.65 -13.81 1.64
N ARG A 118 7.02 -13.53 0.40
CA ARG A 118 8.15 -12.65 0.07
C ARG A 118 7.64 -11.21 0.08
N PHE A 119 8.34 -10.33 0.80
CA PHE A 119 7.96 -8.91 0.85
C PHE A 119 8.60 -8.16 -0.33
N TRP A 120 7.76 -7.52 -1.12
CA TRP A 120 8.16 -6.67 -2.23
C TRP A 120 7.98 -5.21 -1.83
N VAL A 121 8.96 -4.37 -2.14
CA VAL A 121 8.96 -2.98 -1.72
C VAL A 121 9.61 -2.09 -2.78
N SER A 122 8.95 -0.99 -3.09
CA SER A 122 9.47 0.05 -3.99
C SER A 122 10.23 1.12 -3.22
N SER A 123 11.09 1.86 -3.91
CA SER A 123 11.75 3.05 -3.39
C SER A 123 11.52 4.27 -4.28
N MET A 124 11.71 5.46 -3.72
CA MET A 124 11.58 6.73 -4.42
C MET A 124 12.50 7.79 -3.85
N VAL A 125 12.77 8.84 -4.62
CA VAL A 125 13.40 10.08 -4.14
C VAL A 125 12.38 10.89 -3.34
N LEU A 126 12.77 11.46 -2.21
CA LEU A 126 11.87 12.23 -1.32
C LEU A 126 11.26 13.44 -2.03
N ASP A 127 12.06 14.17 -2.81
CA ASP A 127 11.59 15.29 -3.60
C ASP A 127 11.07 14.81 -4.97
N MET A 128 9.77 14.60 -5.05
CA MET A 128 9.10 14.17 -6.29
C MET A 128 9.21 15.21 -7.41
N SER A 129 9.45 16.49 -7.12
CA SER A 129 9.56 17.54 -8.14
C SER A 129 10.78 17.35 -9.06
N LEU A 130 11.77 16.58 -8.59
CA LEU A 130 12.96 16.25 -9.39
C LEU A 130 12.65 15.27 -10.52
N ALA A 131 11.51 14.56 -10.49
CA ALA A 131 11.15 13.51 -11.46
C ALA A 131 12.29 12.52 -11.72
N ALA A 132 13.04 12.17 -10.66
CA ALA A 132 14.31 11.45 -10.78
C ALA A 132 14.10 9.93 -10.79
N PRO A 133 14.43 9.19 -11.85
CA PRO A 133 14.14 7.76 -11.99
C PRO A 133 15.17 6.87 -11.27
N PHE A 134 15.44 7.17 -10.00
CA PHE A 134 16.33 6.39 -9.14
C PHE A 134 15.59 5.35 -8.29
N GLY A 135 14.24 5.37 -8.30
CA GLY A 135 13.43 4.38 -7.62
C GLY A 135 13.56 2.99 -8.24
N ALA A 136 13.35 1.99 -7.42
CA ALA A 136 13.43 0.59 -7.81
C ALA A 136 12.46 -0.26 -7.00
N LEU A 137 12.15 -1.46 -7.50
CA LEU A 137 11.45 -2.52 -6.79
C LEU A 137 12.45 -3.55 -6.28
N TYR A 138 12.35 -3.90 -5.01
CA TYR A 138 13.16 -4.90 -4.34
C TYR A 138 12.29 -6.05 -3.83
N ARG A 139 12.91 -7.19 -3.55
CA ARG A 139 12.29 -8.33 -2.89
C ARG A 139 13.08 -8.67 -1.63
N PHE A 140 12.37 -8.88 -0.53
CA PHE A 140 12.94 -9.39 0.72
C PHE A 140 12.36 -10.76 1.02
N ASP A 141 13.24 -11.71 1.30
CA ASP A 141 12.92 -13.10 1.65
C ASP A 141 14.02 -13.70 2.52
N ALA A 142 14.06 -15.03 2.66
CA ALA A 142 15.06 -15.74 3.46
C ALA A 142 16.52 -15.51 2.99
N GLN A 143 16.74 -15.03 1.78
CA GLN A 143 18.06 -14.65 1.25
C GLN A 143 18.43 -13.19 1.60
N GLY A 144 17.50 -12.43 2.20
CA GLY A 144 17.68 -11.02 2.53
C GLY A 144 17.07 -10.08 1.49
N LEU A 145 17.44 -8.80 1.54
CA LEU A 145 16.99 -7.79 0.59
C LEU A 145 17.77 -7.92 -0.73
N SER A 146 17.05 -8.12 -1.81
CA SER A 146 17.64 -8.34 -3.13
C SER A 146 18.27 -7.07 -3.72
N ALA A 147 19.08 -7.20 -4.75
CA ALA A 147 19.33 -6.12 -5.70
C ALA A 147 18.00 -5.70 -6.39
N PRO A 148 17.95 -4.54 -7.05
CA PRO A 148 16.77 -4.10 -7.79
C PRO A 148 16.24 -5.17 -8.75
N ARG A 149 14.93 -5.43 -8.70
CA ARG A 149 14.21 -6.34 -9.60
C ARG A 149 13.56 -5.59 -10.76
N VAL A 150 13.16 -4.35 -10.51
CA VAL A 150 12.74 -3.37 -11.51
C VAL A 150 13.43 -2.06 -11.15
N SER A 151 13.96 -1.36 -12.13
CA SER A 151 14.67 -0.08 -11.97
C SER A 151 13.96 1.05 -12.72
N GLU A 152 14.49 2.26 -12.57
CA GLU A 152 14.04 3.45 -13.27
C GLU A 152 12.61 3.88 -12.95
N LEU A 153 12.15 3.62 -11.72
CA LEU A 153 10.91 4.16 -11.20
C LEU A 153 11.15 5.58 -10.68
N ILE A 154 10.16 6.45 -10.85
CA ILE A 154 10.14 7.76 -10.18
C ILE A 154 9.42 7.62 -8.84
N VAL A 155 8.17 7.14 -8.85
CA VAL A 155 7.35 6.88 -7.67
C VAL A 155 6.68 5.53 -7.80
N GLY A 156 7.37 4.46 -7.40
CA GLY A 156 6.83 3.10 -7.44
C GLY A 156 5.66 2.95 -6.46
N ASN A 157 4.51 2.48 -6.98
CA ASN A 157 3.24 2.35 -6.27
C ASN A 157 2.41 1.17 -6.81
N GLY A 158 1.19 1.01 -6.31
CA GLY A 158 0.19 0.10 -6.83
C GLY A 158 0.58 -1.38 -6.76
N LEU A 159 1.40 -1.75 -5.78
CA LEU A 159 1.90 -3.12 -5.68
C LEU A 159 0.80 -4.07 -5.22
N ALA A 160 0.50 -5.07 -6.04
CA ALA A 160 -0.47 -6.11 -5.74
C ALA A 160 -0.14 -7.41 -6.48
N PHE A 161 -0.77 -8.51 -6.07
CA PHE A 161 -0.52 -9.83 -6.62
C PHE A 161 -1.84 -10.52 -7.00
N SER A 162 -1.82 -11.27 -8.10
CA SER A 162 -2.95 -12.10 -8.51
C SER A 162 -3.30 -13.13 -7.42
N PRO A 163 -4.55 -13.65 -7.39
CA PRO A 163 -4.95 -14.66 -6.41
C PRO A 163 -4.08 -15.93 -6.44
N ARG A 164 -3.59 -16.33 -7.62
CA ARG A 164 -2.70 -17.47 -7.78
C ARG A 164 -1.24 -17.19 -7.49
N GLY A 165 -0.85 -15.90 -7.33
CA GLY A 165 0.52 -15.50 -7.10
C GLY A 165 1.42 -15.55 -8.33
N ASP A 166 0.86 -15.74 -9.53
CA ASP A 166 1.56 -15.84 -10.80
C ASP A 166 1.73 -14.50 -11.53
N ARG A 167 1.21 -13.40 -10.94
CA ARG A 167 1.30 -12.06 -11.52
C ARG A 167 1.57 -11.02 -10.44
N LEU A 168 2.51 -10.12 -10.72
CA LEU A 168 2.80 -8.92 -9.94
C LEU A 168 2.32 -7.71 -10.73
N TYR A 169 1.60 -6.80 -10.06
CA TYR A 169 1.24 -5.47 -10.57
C TYR A 169 2.12 -4.43 -9.91
N LEU A 170 2.51 -3.40 -10.67
CA LEU A 170 3.34 -2.28 -10.21
C LEU A 170 2.97 -1.05 -11.02
N SER A 171 2.82 0.10 -10.35
CA SER A 171 2.63 1.38 -11.02
C SER A 171 3.78 2.34 -10.77
N ASP A 172 3.88 3.35 -11.62
CA ASP A 172 4.61 4.58 -11.32
C ASP A 172 3.60 5.72 -11.30
N SER A 173 3.43 6.33 -10.13
CA SER A 173 2.40 7.35 -9.90
C SER A 173 2.86 8.77 -10.22
N HIS A 174 4.11 8.95 -10.68
CA HIS A 174 4.59 10.29 -11.04
C HIS A 174 3.75 10.89 -12.18
N PRO A 175 3.38 12.20 -12.13
CA PRO A 175 2.52 12.82 -13.14
C PRO A 175 3.04 12.72 -14.58
N THR A 176 4.33 12.50 -14.79
CA THR A 176 4.92 12.31 -16.12
C THR A 176 4.86 10.88 -16.63
N VAL A 177 4.43 9.92 -15.78
CA VAL A 177 4.36 8.49 -16.12
C VAL A 177 2.94 7.97 -16.05
N GLN A 178 2.35 7.85 -14.87
CA GLN A 178 1.00 7.37 -14.60
C GLN A 178 0.65 6.08 -15.36
N ARG A 179 1.49 5.05 -15.17
CA ARG A 179 1.35 3.73 -15.80
C ARG A 179 1.23 2.64 -14.77
N ILE A 180 0.46 1.62 -15.08
CA ILE A 180 0.42 0.36 -14.35
C ILE A 180 0.93 -0.72 -15.29
N TRP A 181 1.88 -1.50 -14.82
CA TRP A 181 2.40 -2.70 -15.50
C TRP A 181 2.02 -3.94 -14.74
N HIS A 182 2.02 -5.07 -15.42
CA HIS A 182 2.06 -6.37 -14.79
C HIS A 182 3.26 -7.16 -15.30
N PHE A 183 3.70 -8.10 -14.48
CA PHE A 183 4.80 -9.01 -14.73
C PHE A 183 4.31 -10.43 -14.46
N ASP A 184 4.84 -11.40 -15.20
CA ASP A 184 4.74 -12.79 -14.80
C ASP A 184 5.68 -13.02 -13.61
N LEU A 185 5.15 -13.52 -12.50
CA LEU A 185 5.89 -13.83 -11.27
C LEU A 185 6.07 -15.34 -11.17
N HIS A 186 7.32 -15.78 -11.13
CA HIS A 186 7.68 -17.18 -11.05
C HIS A 186 7.84 -17.67 -9.59
N ASP A 187 7.82 -18.98 -9.38
CA ASP A 187 7.91 -19.59 -8.04
C ASP A 187 9.21 -19.21 -7.32
N ASP A 188 10.31 -19.04 -8.06
CA ASP A 188 11.60 -18.58 -7.53
C ASP A 188 11.63 -17.08 -7.21
N GLY A 189 10.53 -16.35 -7.49
CA GLY A 189 10.42 -14.92 -7.33
C GLY A 189 11.15 -14.12 -8.41
N SER A 190 11.48 -14.70 -9.53
CA SER A 190 11.92 -13.95 -10.71
C SER A 190 10.73 -13.33 -11.43
N LEU A 191 10.96 -12.21 -12.10
CA LEU A 191 9.98 -11.48 -12.91
C LEU A 191 10.33 -11.59 -14.39
N SER A 192 9.31 -11.76 -15.22
CA SER A 192 9.46 -11.73 -16.68
C SER A 192 8.27 -11.02 -17.33
N ASN A 193 8.35 -10.84 -18.64
CA ASN A 193 7.22 -10.36 -19.46
C ASN A 193 6.53 -9.11 -18.94
N ARG A 194 7.31 -8.04 -18.63
CA ARG A 194 6.73 -6.73 -18.30
C ARG A 194 5.82 -6.27 -19.44
N ARG A 195 4.55 -6.01 -19.12
CA ARG A 195 3.55 -5.50 -20.07
C ARG A 195 2.79 -4.34 -19.43
N GLU A 196 2.41 -3.35 -20.23
CA GLU A 196 1.47 -2.33 -19.79
C GLU A 196 0.13 -3.00 -19.49
N PHE A 197 -0.41 -2.73 -18.31
CA PHE A 197 -1.71 -3.21 -17.87
C PHE A 197 -2.78 -2.14 -18.07
N VAL A 198 -2.52 -0.92 -17.60
CA VAL A 198 -3.42 0.24 -17.74
C VAL A 198 -2.59 1.52 -17.90
N ASP A 199 -2.96 2.34 -18.88
CA ASP A 199 -2.53 3.73 -19.00
C ASP A 199 -3.45 4.63 -18.15
N MET A 200 -2.99 5.02 -16.97
CA MET A 200 -3.75 5.85 -16.04
C MET A 200 -3.92 7.30 -16.51
N ASN A 201 -3.20 7.75 -17.54
CA ASN A 201 -3.46 9.05 -18.17
C ASN A 201 -4.84 9.09 -18.87
N GLN A 202 -5.46 7.93 -19.10
CA GLN A 202 -6.80 7.80 -19.68
C GLN A 202 -7.90 7.68 -18.61
N HIS A 203 -7.53 7.71 -17.33
CA HIS A 203 -8.44 7.52 -16.19
C HIS A 203 -8.27 8.64 -15.16
N PRO A 204 -9.28 8.89 -14.31
CA PRO A 204 -9.17 9.94 -13.30
C PRO A 204 -8.19 9.56 -12.19
N GLY A 205 -7.30 10.50 -11.85
CA GLY A 205 -6.37 10.41 -10.73
C GLY A 205 -5.08 9.65 -11.04
N ARG A 206 -4.04 9.96 -10.26
CA ARG A 206 -2.77 9.26 -10.34
C ARG A 206 -2.89 7.88 -9.66
N PRO A 207 -2.27 6.82 -10.23
CA PRO A 207 -2.30 5.50 -9.60
C PRO A 207 -1.48 5.52 -8.30
N ASP A 208 -2.13 5.28 -7.16
CA ASP A 208 -1.47 5.20 -5.86
C ASP A 208 -1.45 3.75 -5.34
N GLY A 209 -1.82 3.48 -4.12
CA GLY A 209 -1.84 2.12 -3.57
C GLY A 209 -3.01 1.27 -4.08
N ALA A 210 -2.82 -0.05 -4.11
CA ALA A 210 -3.70 -1.00 -4.75
C ALA A 210 -4.01 -2.24 -3.92
N ALA A 211 -5.03 -2.98 -4.34
CA ALA A 211 -5.36 -4.33 -3.87
C ALA A 211 -5.87 -5.20 -5.02
N VAL A 212 -5.91 -6.52 -4.82
CA VAL A 212 -6.58 -7.46 -5.74
C VAL A 212 -7.67 -8.19 -4.97
N ASP A 213 -8.87 -8.30 -5.56
CA ASP A 213 -9.98 -9.04 -4.96
C ASP A 213 -9.96 -10.53 -5.32
N ALA A 214 -10.92 -11.27 -4.75
CA ALA A 214 -11.01 -12.72 -4.95
C ALA A 214 -11.37 -13.11 -6.40
N ASP A 215 -11.98 -12.19 -7.17
CA ASP A 215 -12.26 -12.38 -8.60
C ASP A 215 -11.01 -12.15 -9.45
N GLY A 216 -9.90 -11.69 -8.85
CA GLY A 216 -8.66 -11.32 -9.53
C GLY A 216 -8.65 -9.92 -10.12
N CYS A 217 -9.67 -9.11 -9.85
CA CYS A 217 -9.71 -7.72 -10.32
C CYS A 217 -8.81 -6.82 -9.48
N TYR A 218 -8.14 -5.92 -10.16
CA TYR A 218 -7.18 -4.99 -9.56
C TYR A 218 -7.88 -3.68 -9.20
N TRP A 219 -7.78 -3.30 -7.93
CA TRP A 219 -8.28 -2.06 -7.36
C TRP A 219 -7.14 -1.08 -7.18
N ILE A 220 -7.34 0.17 -7.60
CA ILE A 220 -6.34 1.23 -7.48
C ILE A 220 -6.98 2.52 -6.98
N CYS A 221 -6.32 3.19 -6.04
CA CYS A 221 -6.66 4.53 -5.64
C CYS A 221 -6.27 5.51 -6.74
N GLY A 222 -7.24 6.27 -7.25
CA GLY A 222 -7.04 7.42 -8.14
C GLY A 222 -6.81 8.66 -7.31
N ASN A 223 -5.58 8.86 -6.84
CA ASN A 223 -5.17 9.99 -6.03
C ASN A 223 -5.36 11.29 -6.80
N ASP A 224 -5.73 12.38 -6.12
CA ASP A 224 -6.12 13.69 -6.65
C ASP A 224 -7.50 13.76 -7.32
N ALA A 225 -8.14 12.61 -7.64
CA ALA A 225 -9.47 12.58 -8.24
C ALA A 225 -10.56 11.98 -7.34
N GLY A 226 -10.20 11.53 -6.13
CA GLY A 226 -11.15 11.00 -5.15
C GLY A 226 -11.91 9.77 -5.63
N VAL A 227 -11.23 8.84 -6.29
CA VAL A 227 -11.86 7.63 -6.84
C VAL A 227 -11.11 6.36 -6.48
N LEU A 228 -11.85 5.26 -6.42
CA LEU A 228 -11.32 3.91 -6.56
C LEU A 228 -11.73 3.36 -7.91
N LEU A 229 -10.77 2.80 -8.63
CA LEU A 229 -10.99 2.17 -9.92
C LEU A 229 -10.77 0.66 -9.79
N ARG A 230 -11.70 -0.15 -10.32
CA ARG A 230 -11.58 -1.60 -10.40
C ARG A 230 -11.35 -2.01 -11.84
N PHE A 231 -10.26 -2.72 -12.12
CA PHE A 231 -9.95 -3.25 -13.44
C PHE A 231 -10.04 -4.77 -13.45
N THR A 232 -10.60 -5.35 -14.52
CA THR A 232 -10.58 -6.81 -14.72
C THR A 232 -9.14 -7.31 -14.87
N PRO A 233 -8.87 -8.62 -14.75
CA PRO A 233 -7.53 -9.19 -14.99
C PRO A 233 -6.94 -8.88 -16.37
N GLU A 234 -7.79 -8.49 -17.34
CA GLU A 234 -7.40 -8.07 -18.70
C GLU A 234 -7.17 -6.56 -18.83
N GLY A 235 -7.27 -5.78 -17.71
CA GLY A 235 -7.04 -4.34 -17.71
C GLY A 235 -8.24 -3.50 -18.19
N ARG A 236 -9.45 -4.07 -18.27
CA ARG A 236 -10.65 -3.29 -18.60
C ARG A 236 -11.27 -2.69 -17.35
N LEU A 237 -11.64 -1.41 -17.42
CA LEU A 237 -12.35 -0.75 -16.31
C LEU A 237 -13.72 -1.43 -16.09
N ASP A 238 -13.90 -2.01 -14.90
CA ASP A 238 -15.12 -2.64 -14.44
C ASP A 238 -16.04 -1.63 -13.74
N ARG A 239 -15.49 -0.90 -12.75
CA ARG A 239 -16.26 0.13 -12.02
C ARG A 239 -15.39 1.25 -11.50
N THR A 240 -16.05 2.37 -11.21
CA THR A 240 -15.50 3.54 -10.53
C THR A 240 -16.35 3.85 -9.32
N LEU A 241 -15.73 3.93 -8.13
CA LEU A 241 -16.36 4.38 -6.90
C LEU A 241 -15.86 5.79 -6.56
N ALA A 242 -16.77 6.75 -6.47
CA ALA A 242 -16.44 8.10 -6.02
C ALA A 242 -16.34 8.13 -4.50
N LEU A 243 -15.30 8.79 -3.99
CA LEU A 243 -15.04 8.95 -2.55
C LEU A 243 -15.23 10.43 -2.15
N PRO A 244 -15.56 10.70 -0.88
CA PRO A 244 -15.74 12.07 -0.39
C PRO A 244 -14.40 12.80 -0.15
N ILE A 245 -13.27 12.11 -0.29
CA ILE A 245 -11.89 12.57 -0.08
C ILE A 245 -11.18 12.73 -1.41
N SER A 246 -10.38 13.77 -1.58
CA SER A 246 -9.68 14.05 -2.84
C SER A 246 -8.47 13.13 -3.07
N LYS A 247 -7.82 12.68 -1.98
CA LYS A 247 -6.54 11.96 -2.04
C LYS A 247 -6.61 10.59 -1.36
N PRO A 248 -7.41 9.63 -1.90
CA PRO A 248 -7.26 8.25 -1.48
C PRO A 248 -5.85 7.77 -1.83
N SER A 249 -5.17 7.14 -0.87
CA SER A 249 -3.78 6.72 -1.05
C SER A 249 -3.65 5.23 -1.31
N MET A 250 -4.20 4.38 -0.45
CA MET A 250 -4.14 2.93 -0.63
C MET A 250 -5.43 2.27 -0.13
N CYS A 251 -5.70 1.05 -0.62
CA CYS A 251 -6.84 0.27 -0.16
C CYS A 251 -6.43 -1.16 0.23
N ALA A 252 -7.21 -1.73 1.17
CA ALA A 252 -7.05 -3.12 1.60
C ALA A 252 -8.39 -3.73 1.96
N PHE A 253 -8.60 -4.98 1.55
CA PHE A 253 -9.75 -5.76 1.99
C PHE A 253 -9.57 -6.25 3.43
N GLY A 254 -10.66 -6.27 4.19
CA GLY A 254 -10.67 -6.74 5.56
C GLY A 254 -12.08 -7.05 6.06
N GLY A 255 -12.22 -7.12 7.38
CA GLY A 255 -13.42 -7.65 8.03
C GLY A 255 -13.41 -9.17 8.10
N ALA A 256 -14.31 -9.75 8.90
CA ALA A 256 -14.35 -11.19 9.13
C ALA A 256 -14.57 -12.01 7.86
N ALA A 257 -15.33 -11.47 6.90
CA ALA A 257 -15.61 -12.08 5.60
C ALA A 257 -14.72 -11.50 4.46
N LEU A 258 -13.78 -10.60 4.75
CA LEU A 258 -12.99 -9.86 3.76
C LEU A 258 -13.85 -9.09 2.76
N ASP A 259 -15.05 -8.68 3.15
CA ASP A 259 -16.05 -7.97 2.35
C ASP A 259 -16.07 -6.45 2.59
N GLN A 260 -15.17 -5.98 3.46
CA GLN A 260 -14.94 -4.57 3.75
C GLN A 260 -13.70 -4.10 3.00
N LEU A 261 -13.76 -2.89 2.45
CA LEU A 261 -12.61 -2.25 1.81
C LEU A 261 -12.23 -1.01 2.62
N PHE A 262 -11.08 -1.04 3.24
CA PHE A 262 -10.51 0.08 3.97
C PHE A 262 -9.68 0.93 3.02
N VAL A 263 -9.82 2.25 3.13
CA VAL A 263 -9.12 3.21 2.27
C VAL A 263 -8.46 4.25 3.14
N THR A 264 -7.15 4.34 3.08
CA THR A 264 -6.38 5.43 3.69
C THR A 264 -6.37 6.66 2.79
N SER A 265 -6.05 7.81 3.35
CA SER A 265 -5.98 9.05 2.59
C SER A 265 -4.93 10.03 3.09
N ILE A 266 -4.63 11.00 2.24
CA ILE A 266 -3.67 12.07 2.47
C ILE A 266 -4.43 13.36 2.77
N THR A 267 -3.97 14.12 3.77
CA THR A 267 -4.41 15.50 3.99
C THR A 267 -3.74 16.39 2.94
N PRO A 268 -4.48 17.00 2.00
CA PRO A 268 -3.90 17.86 0.98
C PRO A 268 -3.40 19.16 1.61
N ALA A 269 -2.40 19.79 1.00
CA ALA A 269 -1.88 21.07 1.47
C ALA A 269 -2.94 22.21 1.45
N ARG A 270 -3.96 22.05 0.60
CA ARG A 270 -5.13 22.93 0.51
C ARG A 270 -6.37 22.08 0.25
N PRO A 271 -7.52 22.42 0.87
CA PRO A 271 -8.77 21.72 0.59
C PRO A 271 -9.08 21.70 -0.92
N ALA A 272 -9.48 20.55 -1.42
CA ALA A 272 -9.85 20.40 -2.83
C ALA A 272 -11.35 20.70 -3.02
N ALA A 273 -11.67 21.47 -4.05
CA ALA A 273 -13.06 21.79 -4.37
C ALA A 273 -13.86 20.52 -4.72
N GLY A 274 -15.08 20.43 -4.19
CA GLY A 274 -15.98 19.31 -4.42
C GLY A 274 -15.77 18.10 -3.47
N PHE A 275 -14.86 18.21 -2.50
CA PHE A 275 -14.60 17.18 -1.49
C PHE A 275 -14.87 17.72 -0.07
N ASP A 276 -15.07 16.79 0.86
CA ASP A 276 -15.29 17.15 2.27
C ASP A 276 -13.94 17.24 3.01
N ALA A 277 -13.46 18.47 3.21
CA ALA A 277 -12.20 18.73 3.88
C ALA A 277 -12.14 18.19 5.33
N SER A 278 -13.28 17.94 5.98
CA SER A 278 -13.31 17.37 7.33
C SER A 278 -12.88 15.88 7.33
N LEU A 279 -12.89 15.26 6.16
CA LEU A 279 -12.49 13.86 5.94
C LEU A 279 -11.06 13.72 5.40
N ASP A 280 -10.36 14.80 5.11
CA ASP A 280 -8.97 14.76 4.64
C ASP A 280 -8.09 14.03 5.65
N GLY A 281 -7.33 13.03 5.20
CA GLY A 281 -6.51 12.18 6.05
C GLY A 281 -7.27 11.09 6.82
N ALA A 282 -8.58 10.93 6.61
CA ALA A 282 -9.36 9.88 7.24
C ALA A 282 -8.99 8.48 6.71
N VAL A 283 -9.31 7.46 7.50
CA VAL A 283 -9.43 6.08 7.04
C VAL A 283 -10.91 5.79 6.86
N LEU A 284 -11.30 5.46 5.62
CA LEU A 284 -12.68 5.12 5.28
C LEU A 284 -12.85 3.61 5.20
N MET A 285 -14.04 3.12 5.53
CA MET A 285 -14.47 1.75 5.30
C MET A 285 -15.72 1.76 4.44
N LEU A 286 -15.75 0.92 3.41
CA LEU A 286 -16.88 0.74 2.51
C LEU A 286 -17.08 -0.74 2.18
N ARG A 287 -18.25 -1.10 1.64
CA ARG A 287 -18.56 -2.46 1.19
C ARG A 287 -18.72 -2.46 -0.33
N PRO A 288 -17.70 -2.91 -1.07
CA PRO A 288 -17.72 -2.82 -2.53
C PRO A 288 -18.57 -3.92 -3.20
N GLY A 289 -19.16 -4.86 -2.44
CA GLY A 289 -19.95 -5.97 -2.95
C GLY A 289 -19.13 -7.11 -3.56
N VAL A 290 -17.83 -7.15 -3.25
CA VAL A 290 -16.90 -8.25 -3.57
C VAL A 290 -16.02 -8.49 -2.36
N CYS A 291 -15.40 -9.68 -2.27
CA CYS A 291 -14.48 -10.02 -1.19
C CYS A 291 -13.02 -9.93 -1.66
N GLY A 292 -12.14 -9.64 -0.73
CA GLY A 292 -10.69 -9.72 -0.92
C GLY A 292 -10.12 -11.09 -0.60
N LEU A 293 -8.80 -11.10 -0.47
CA LEU A 293 -8.01 -12.26 -0.07
C LEU A 293 -7.25 -11.93 1.22
N PRO A 294 -6.99 -12.92 2.09
CA PRO A 294 -6.15 -12.70 3.26
C PRO A 294 -4.77 -12.19 2.86
N GLU A 295 -4.25 -11.23 3.63
CA GLU A 295 -2.85 -10.83 3.51
C GLU A 295 -1.95 -11.98 3.97
N VAL A 296 -0.82 -12.13 3.28
CA VAL A 296 0.19 -13.13 3.62
C VAL A 296 1.24 -12.49 4.50
N ALA A 297 1.55 -13.12 5.63
CA ALA A 297 2.62 -12.64 6.49
C ALA A 297 4.00 -12.92 5.89
N CYS A 298 4.93 -11.97 6.06
CA CYS A 298 6.33 -12.20 5.74
C CYS A 298 6.93 -13.19 6.74
N ALA A 299 7.49 -14.29 6.23
CA ALA A 299 8.11 -15.34 7.04
C ALA A 299 9.62 -15.17 7.21
N ALA A 300 10.24 -14.18 6.57
CA ALA A 300 11.68 -13.98 6.60
C ALA A 300 12.14 -13.28 7.89
N THR A 301 13.01 -13.93 8.64
CA THR A 301 13.39 -13.57 10.02
C THR A 301 14.87 -13.21 10.19
N ARG A 302 15.66 -13.05 9.14
CA ARG A 302 17.11 -12.90 9.33
C ARG A 302 17.53 -11.47 9.73
N ALA A 303 17.93 -11.32 11.00
CA ALA A 303 19.09 -10.48 11.31
C ALA A 303 20.34 -11.33 11.01
N HIS A 304 21.10 -10.98 9.99
CA HIS A 304 22.47 -11.49 9.90
C HIS A 304 23.34 -10.66 10.84
N THR A 305 23.98 -11.35 11.78
CA THR A 305 25.10 -10.90 12.60
C THR A 305 26.25 -10.42 11.73
#